data_3edd4e9f9cdae8b7701d70448ffa48c2
#
_entry.id   3edd4e9f9cdae8b7701d70448ffa48c2
#
_cell.length_a   1.000
_cell.length_b   1.000
_cell.length_c   1.000
_cell.angle_alpha   90.00
_cell.angle_beta   90.00
_cell.angle_gamma   90.00
#
_symmetry.space_group_name_H-M   'P 1'
#
loop_
_entity.id
_entity.type
_entity.pdbx_description
1 polymer ?
#
loop_
_entity_poly.entity_id
_entity_poly.type
_entity_poly.pdbx_seq_one_letter_code
_entity_poly.pdbx_strand_id
1 'polypeptide(L)'
;MSYTITPSNYNEIAGYIYEYGEESLRDILVAKRCYIIDTCSIEFYKKENRINAFVELIKNTTGSLIVFRTILMEMCGDRGLFDELQIDFFKRLSDANIKVYILYEEDVYRILTAYTNKQQIGEFFKNAIKCVKGPAGLLNKFLTENAQLLRPIVSSSATIDEAFIVNFWNELRQYKQHKDNLGEVACAICIHMLANMDDINKYKYIFTTEDRPAISILARVIKNQRDKGTSSNKELIGVATSPKLVEEMYKQKILTSKEDIEAFYMPLGEAARIKAFVMDKFDVAPRERSFTVSEFAEFIVRDEGVVAC
;
A
#
# COMPACT_ATOMS: atom_id res chain seq x y z
N MET A 1 -23.80 10.65 2.46
CA MET A 1 -23.73 9.18 2.38
C MET A 1 -22.63 8.75 3.32
N SER A 2 -22.87 7.78 4.19
CA SER A 2 -21.83 7.25 5.09
C SER A 2 -21.22 6.01 4.44
N TYR A 3 -19.91 5.98 4.31
CA TYR A 3 -19.20 4.78 3.90
C TYR A 3 -19.30 3.71 4.97
N THR A 4 -19.51 2.46 4.55
CA THR A 4 -19.62 1.32 5.47
C THR A 4 -18.24 0.71 5.67
N ILE A 5 -17.78 0.62 6.92
CA ILE A 5 -16.47 0.03 7.27
C ILE A 5 -16.43 -1.46 6.93
N THR A 6 -17.55 -2.16 7.13
CA THR A 6 -17.68 -3.57 6.78
C THR A 6 -18.73 -3.71 5.68
N PRO A 7 -18.33 -4.17 4.49
CA PRO A 7 -19.25 -4.41 3.38
C PRO A 7 -20.37 -5.38 3.75
N SER A 8 -21.56 -5.18 3.18
CA SER A 8 -22.72 -6.02 3.49
C SER A 8 -22.54 -7.50 3.08
N ASN A 9 -21.72 -7.74 2.06
CA ASN A 9 -21.35 -9.09 1.59
C ASN A 9 -19.93 -9.52 2.03
N TYR A 10 -19.44 -9.01 3.15
CA TYR A 10 -18.11 -9.34 3.68
C TYR A 10 -17.90 -10.86 3.86
N ASN A 11 -18.97 -11.58 4.20
CA ASN A 11 -18.94 -13.03 4.37
C ASN A 11 -18.51 -13.79 3.11
N GLU A 12 -18.68 -13.19 1.92
CA GLU A 12 -18.27 -13.82 0.65
C GLU A 12 -16.75 -13.89 0.48
N ILE A 13 -16.00 -13.04 1.17
CA ILE A 13 -14.54 -13.06 1.16
C ILE A 13 -13.94 -13.68 2.43
N ALA A 14 -14.72 -13.88 3.49
CA ALA A 14 -14.22 -14.31 4.80
C ALA A 14 -13.43 -15.63 4.76
N GLY A 15 -13.75 -16.54 3.84
CA GLY A 15 -13.03 -17.79 3.63
C GLY A 15 -11.68 -17.65 2.89
N TYR A 16 -11.36 -16.49 2.36
CA TYR A 16 -10.18 -16.23 1.51
C TYR A 16 -9.17 -15.29 2.17
N ILE A 17 -9.45 -14.81 3.36
CA ILE A 17 -8.67 -13.78 4.05
C ILE A 17 -8.36 -14.18 5.48
N TYR A 18 -7.41 -13.49 6.09
CA TYR A 18 -7.04 -13.61 7.50
C TYR A 18 -7.25 -12.26 8.18
N GLU A 19 -7.96 -12.24 9.29
CA GLU A 19 -8.08 -11.06 10.15
C GLU A 19 -6.93 -11.00 11.16
N TYR A 20 -6.83 -9.89 11.90
CA TYR A 20 -5.83 -9.77 12.96
C TYR A 20 -6.00 -10.86 14.02
N GLY A 21 -4.89 -11.51 14.36
CA GLY A 21 -4.78 -12.55 15.38
C GLY A 21 -3.34 -12.96 15.60
N GLU A 22 -3.07 -13.92 16.49
CA GLU A 22 -1.69 -14.35 16.79
C GLU A 22 -0.96 -14.90 15.57
N GLU A 23 -1.66 -15.63 14.70
CA GLU A 23 -1.07 -16.19 13.49
C GLU A 23 -0.71 -15.08 12.50
N SER A 24 -1.64 -14.15 12.20
CA SER A 24 -1.39 -13.04 11.30
C SER A 24 -0.27 -12.13 11.82
N LEU A 25 -0.23 -11.87 13.12
CA LEU A 25 0.84 -11.12 13.77
C LEU A 25 2.21 -11.78 13.50
N ARG A 26 2.33 -13.08 13.82
CA ARG A 26 3.58 -13.81 13.62
C ARG A 26 4.01 -13.80 12.17
N ASP A 27 3.09 -14.07 11.26
CA ASP A 27 3.37 -14.15 9.83
C ASP A 27 3.85 -12.82 9.27
N ILE A 28 3.21 -11.69 9.63
CA ILE A 28 3.63 -10.35 9.22
C ILE A 28 5.03 -10.02 9.75
N LEU A 29 5.32 -10.39 11.00
CA LEU A 29 6.62 -10.12 11.62
C LEU A 29 7.75 -10.91 10.94
N VAL A 30 7.52 -12.17 10.55
CA VAL A 30 8.54 -13.03 9.93
C VAL A 30 8.58 -12.95 8.41
N ALA A 31 7.57 -12.39 7.76
CA ALA A 31 7.50 -12.28 6.31
C ALA A 31 8.69 -11.52 5.73
N LYS A 32 9.25 -12.03 4.65
CA LYS A 32 10.31 -11.31 3.91
C LYS A 32 9.76 -10.10 3.16
N ARG A 33 8.54 -10.20 2.64
CA ARG A 33 7.82 -9.12 1.95
C ARG A 33 6.36 -9.10 2.31
N CYS A 34 5.83 -7.91 2.54
CA CYS A 34 4.41 -7.62 2.71
C CYS A 34 4.02 -6.56 1.67
N TYR A 35 3.15 -6.94 0.75
CA TYR A 35 2.58 -6.00 -0.21
C TYR A 35 1.38 -5.32 0.43
N ILE A 36 1.43 -4.03 0.60
CA ILE A 36 0.31 -3.20 1.06
C ILE A 36 -0.31 -2.60 -0.19
N ILE A 37 -1.55 -2.95 -0.46
CA ILE A 37 -2.20 -2.64 -1.73
C ILE A 37 -3.33 -1.63 -1.52
N ASP A 38 -3.44 -0.65 -2.40
CA ASP A 38 -4.52 0.32 -2.42
C ASP A 38 -5.70 -0.11 -3.31
N THR A 39 -6.77 0.67 -3.25
CA THR A 39 -7.98 0.43 -4.06
C THR A 39 -7.69 0.47 -5.55
N CYS A 40 -6.89 1.43 -6.01
CA CYS A 40 -6.57 1.59 -7.43
C CYS A 40 -5.83 0.38 -7.99
N SER A 41 -4.90 -0.16 -7.20
CA SER A 41 -4.16 -1.37 -7.59
C SER A 41 -5.05 -2.61 -7.59
N ILE A 42 -5.94 -2.78 -6.61
CA ILE A 42 -6.90 -3.90 -6.63
C ILE A 42 -7.77 -3.81 -7.88
N GLU A 43 -8.32 -2.63 -8.18
CA GLU A 43 -9.12 -2.39 -9.39
C GLU A 43 -8.33 -2.65 -10.70
N PHE A 44 -7.02 -2.40 -10.68
CA PHE A 44 -6.15 -2.68 -11.80
C PHE A 44 -5.90 -4.19 -11.96
N TYR A 45 -5.54 -4.90 -10.87
CA TYR A 45 -5.14 -6.31 -10.91
C TYR A 45 -6.32 -7.30 -10.89
N LYS A 46 -7.53 -6.92 -10.47
CA LYS A 46 -8.68 -7.83 -10.47
C LYS A 46 -9.14 -8.28 -11.88
N LYS A 47 -8.58 -7.71 -12.95
CA LYS A 47 -8.88 -8.11 -14.33
C LYS A 47 -8.21 -9.45 -14.68
N GLU A 48 -8.94 -10.31 -15.39
CA GLU A 48 -8.58 -11.70 -15.65
C GLU A 48 -7.15 -11.91 -16.21
N ASN A 49 -6.74 -11.07 -17.15
CA ASN A 49 -5.41 -11.16 -17.76
C ASN A 49 -4.27 -10.65 -16.87
N ARG A 50 -4.56 -9.94 -15.77
CA ARG A 50 -3.56 -9.37 -14.85
C ARG A 50 -3.44 -10.14 -13.55
N ILE A 51 -4.55 -10.68 -13.05
CA ILE A 51 -4.57 -11.35 -11.76
C ILE A 51 -3.62 -12.55 -11.72
N ASN A 52 -3.55 -13.34 -12.79
CA ASN A 52 -2.68 -14.50 -12.84
C ASN A 52 -1.19 -14.12 -12.74
N ALA A 53 -0.76 -13.10 -13.49
CA ALA A 53 0.60 -12.60 -13.42
C ALA A 53 0.93 -11.97 -12.05
N PHE A 54 -0.02 -11.26 -11.45
CA PHE A 54 0.13 -10.69 -10.11
C PHE A 54 0.24 -11.80 -9.05
N VAL A 55 -0.61 -12.82 -9.10
CA VAL A 55 -0.56 -13.99 -8.20
C VAL A 55 0.80 -14.67 -8.29
N GLU A 56 1.30 -14.96 -9.49
CA GLU A 56 2.61 -15.60 -9.65
C GLU A 56 3.76 -14.71 -9.13
N LEU A 57 3.68 -13.40 -9.31
CA LEU A 57 4.68 -12.47 -8.75
C LEU A 57 4.72 -12.56 -7.22
N ILE A 58 3.57 -12.46 -6.56
CA ILE A 58 3.50 -12.53 -5.10
C ILE A 58 4.01 -13.87 -4.57
N LYS A 59 3.62 -14.97 -5.22
CA LYS A 59 4.06 -16.33 -4.90
C LYS A 59 5.58 -16.49 -5.02
N ASN A 60 6.15 -16.04 -6.14
CA ASN A 60 7.60 -16.12 -6.38
C ASN A 60 8.42 -15.28 -5.39
N THR A 61 7.86 -14.20 -4.89
CA THR A 61 8.51 -13.36 -3.87
C THR A 61 8.28 -13.85 -2.44
N THR A 62 7.55 -14.97 -2.26
CA THR A 62 7.10 -15.46 -0.94
C THR A 62 6.45 -14.35 -0.11
N GLY A 63 5.66 -13.52 -0.82
CA GLY A 63 4.99 -12.37 -0.25
C GLY A 63 3.61 -12.72 0.31
N SER A 64 3.12 -11.81 1.13
CA SER A 64 1.72 -11.76 1.57
C SER A 64 1.14 -10.38 1.27
N LEU A 65 -0.19 -10.30 1.24
CA LEU A 65 -0.87 -9.03 1.06
C LEU A 65 -1.39 -8.51 2.40
N ILE A 66 -1.33 -7.20 2.56
CA ILE A 66 -2.02 -6.47 3.63
C ILE A 66 -2.98 -5.49 2.97
N VAL A 67 -4.25 -5.57 3.35
CA VAL A 67 -5.30 -4.64 2.94
C VAL A 67 -5.88 -4.01 4.20
N PHE A 68 -5.80 -2.71 4.33
CA PHE A 68 -6.39 -2.01 5.47
C PHE A 68 -7.90 -1.82 5.30
N ARG A 69 -8.60 -1.72 6.43
CA ARG A 69 -10.07 -1.55 6.44
C ARG A 69 -10.52 -0.31 5.66
N THR A 70 -9.77 0.77 5.68
CA THR A 70 -10.06 1.96 4.88
C THR A 70 -10.07 1.65 3.38
N ILE A 71 -9.18 0.78 2.92
CA ILE A 71 -9.14 0.34 1.50
C ILE A 71 -10.39 -0.49 1.16
N LEU A 72 -10.81 -1.42 2.04
CA LEU A 72 -12.05 -2.17 1.81
C LEU A 72 -13.27 -1.26 1.74
N MET A 73 -13.31 -0.24 2.62
CA MET A 73 -14.36 0.77 2.62
C MET A 73 -14.41 1.55 1.29
N GLU A 74 -13.25 1.88 0.72
CA GLU A 74 -13.15 2.55 -0.58
C GLU A 74 -13.54 1.65 -1.74
N MET A 75 -13.13 0.37 -1.72
CA MET A 75 -13.50 -0.62 -2.75
C MET A 75 -15.01 -0.76 -2.91
N CYS A 76 -15.73 -0.76 -1.79
CA CYS A 76 -17.18 -0.90 -1.79
C CYS A 76 -17.91 0.37 -2.23
N GLY A 77 -17.26 1.53 -2.05
CA GLY A 77 -17.80 2.84 -2.39
C GLY A 77 -19.21 3.06 -1.81
N ASP A 78 -20.02 3.79 -2.55
CA ASP A 78 -21.41 4.12 -2.15
C ASP A 78 -22.35 2.89 -2.12
N ARG A 79 -21.98 1.79 -2.76
CA ARG A 79 -22.79 0.56 -2.79
C ARG A 79 -22.71 -0.23 -1.49
N GLY A 80 -21.65 -0.06 -0.72
CA GLY A 80 -21.41 -0.78 0.53
C GLY A 80 -21.23 -2.29 0.38
N LEU A 81 -20.84 -2.76 -0.84
CA LEU A 81 -20.63 -4.18 -1.13
C LEU A 81 -19.53 -4.38 -2.18
N PHE A 82 -18.86 -5.52 -2.14
CA PHE A 82 -17.90 -5.94 -3.15
C PHE A 82 -18.60 -6.35 -4.45
N ASP A 83 -17.95 -6.09 -5.58
CA ASP A 83 -18.34 -6.69 -6.85
C ASP A 83 -17.72 -8.09 -7.02
N GLU A 84 -18.24 -8.85 -8.01
CA GLU A 84 -17.82 -10.22 -8.28
C GLU A 84 -16.32 -10.33 -8.60
N LEU A 85 -15.74 -9.35 -9.30
CA LEU A 85 -14.31 -9.36 -9.63
C LEU A 85 -13.43 -9.08 -8.41
N GLN A 86 -13.92 -8.28 -7.46
CA GLN A 86 -13.23 -8.06 -6.18
C GLN A 86 -13.24 -9.32 -5.32
N ILE A 87 -14.35 -10.04 -5.28
CA ILE A 87 -14.45 -11.34 -4.59
C ILE A 87 -13.52 -12.37 -5.25
N ASP A 88 -13.55 -12.47 -6.59
CA ASP A 88 -12.68 -13.38 -7.35
C ASP A 88 -11.19 -13.06 -7.15
N PHE A 89 -10.83 -11.78 -7.00
CA PHE A 89 -9.46 -11.36 -6.69
C PHE A 89 -8.96 -12.01 -5.38
N PHE A 90 -9.72 -11.91 -4.29
CA PHE A 90 -9.36 -12.54 -3.02
C PHE A 90 -9.33 -14.07 -3.11
N LYS A 91 -10.30 -14.65 -3.80
CA LYS A 91 -10.36 -16.09 -4.02
C LYS A 91 -9.14 -16.63 -4.75
N ARG A 92 -8.73 -16.01 -5.86
CA ARG A 92 -7.55 -16.45 -6.64
C ARG A 92 -6.25 -16.34 -5.85
N LEU A 93 -6.11 -15.33 -5.01
CA LEU A 93 -4.97 -15.24 -4.09
C LEU A 93 -4.97 -16.40 -3.10
N SER A 94 -6.10 -16.68 -2.49
CA SER A 94 -6.27 -17.80 -1.55
C SER A 94 -6.03 -19.16 -2.21
N ASP A 95 -6.58 -19.39 -3.41
CA ASP A 95 -6.39 -20.64 -4.19
C ASP A 95 -4.90 -20.86 -4.53
N ALA A 96 -4.13 -19.79 -4.66
CA ALA A 96 -2.68 -19.84 -4.85
C ALA A 96 -1.88 -19.95 -3.53
N ASN A 97 -2.54 -20.12 -2.39
CA ASN A 97 -1.96 -20.13 -1.04
C ASN A 97 -1.24 -18.82 -0.65
N ILE A 98 -1.67 -17.70 -1.21
CA ILE A 98 -1.19 -16.38 -0.80
C ILE A 98 -2.05 -15.90 0.36
N LYS A 99 -1.42 -15.59 1.50
CA LYS A 99 -2.13 -15.05 2.66
C LYS A 99 -2.47 -13.58 2.43
N VAL A 100 -3.75 -13.25 2.57
CA VAL A 100 -4.26 -11.88 2.51
C VAL A 100 -4.73 -11.48 3.90
N TYR A 101 -4.07 -10.52 4.51
CA TYR A 101 -4.42 -10.01 5.84
C TYR A 101 -5.28 -8.77 5.71
N ILE A 102 -6.47 -8.82 6.29
CA ILE A 102 -7.33 -7.66 6.46
C ILE A 102 -7.12 -7.11 7.87
N LEU A 103 -6.57 -5.91 7.94
CA LEU A 103 -6.21 -5.26 9.19
C LEU A 103 -7.00 -3.97 9.37
N TYR A 104 -7.41 -3.71 10.61
CA TYR A 104 -7.69 -2.34 10.99
C TYR A 104 -6.37 -1.56 11.10
N GLU A 105 -6.39 -0.29 10.83
CA GLU A 105 -5.19 0.57 10.92
C GLU A 105 -4.63 0.59 12.35
N GLU A 106 -5.49 0.50 13.36
CA GLU A 106 -5.11 0.37 14.77
C GLU A 106 -4.43 -0.96 15.12
N ASP A 107 -4.59 -2.01 14.32
CA ASP A 107 -3.89 -3.28 14.54
C ASP A 107 -2.38 -3.14 14.37
N VAL A 108 -1.92 -2.12 13.62
CA VAL A 108 -0.50 -1.77 13.54
C VAL A 108 0.09 -1.44 14.93
N TYR A 109 -0.68 -0.78 15.79
CA TYR A 109 -0.27 -0.57 17.19
C TYR A 109 -0.03 -1.91 17.90
N ARG A 110 -0.96 -2.86 17.75
CA ARG A 110 -0.90 -4.19 18.37
C ARG A 110 0.27 -5.01 17.82
N ILE A 111 0.50 -4.97 16.50
CA ILE A 111 1.67 -5.58 15.86
C ILE A 111 2.96 -5.05 16.50
N LEU A 112 3.06 -3.74 16.69
CA LEU A 112 4.25 -3.11 17.24
C LEU A 112 4.45 -3.39 18.75
N THR A 113 3.40 -3.72 19.51
CA THR A 113 3.55 -4.09 20.93
C THR A 113 4.33 -5.39 21.13
N ALA A 114 4.35 -6.28 20.14
CA ALA A 114 5.20 -7.47 20.16
C ALA A 114 6.68 -7.14 19.95
N TYR A 115 7.00 -5.93 19.51
CA TYR A 115 8.33 -5.53 19.11
C TYR A 115 8.93 -4.44 20.02
N THR A 116 8.14 -3.48 20.47
CA THR A 116 8.62 -2.35 21.27
C THR A 116 7.62 -1.92 22.35
N ASN A 117 8.02 -0.98 23.20
CA ASN A 117 7.15 -0.50 24.28
C ASN A 117 6.10 0.51 23.77
N LYS A 118 5.00 0.62 24.51
CA LYS A 118 3.84 1.45 24.18
C LYS A 118 4.17 2.94 23.98
N GLN A 119 5.13 3.48 24.75
CA GLN A 119 5.54 4.88 24.62
C GLN A 119 6.23 5.14 23.28
N GLN A 120 7.10 4.25 22.85
CA GLN A 120 7.76 4.36 21.54
C GLN A 120 6.75 4.24 20.39
N ILE A 121 5.75 3.36 20.50
CA ILE A 121 4.69 3.24 19.49
C ILE A 121 3.90 4.56 19.37
N GLY A 122 3.57 5.19 20.49
CA GLY A 122 2.94 6.51 20.51
C GLY A 122 3.77 7.58 19.78
N GLU A 123 5.10 7.56 19.97
CA GLU A 123 6.00 8.47 19.24
C GLU A 123 6.10 8.13 17.74
N PHE A 124 6.08 6.84 17.38
CA PHE A 124 6.02 6.43 15.96
C PHE A 124 4.75 6.96 15.30
N PHE A 125 3.60 6.85 15.99
CA PHE A 125 2.33 7.38 15.51
C PHE A 125 2.36 8.90 15.31
N LYS A 126 2.81 9.67 16.32
CA LYS A 126 2.98 11.13 16.21
C LYS A 126 3.85 11.52 15.00
N ASN A 127 4.97 10.81 14.84
CA ASN A 127 5.90 11.05 13.75
C ASN A 127 5.29 10.72 12.39
N ALA A 128 4.53 9.63 12.29
CA ALA A 128 3.81 9.25 11.08
C ALA A 128 2.80 10.33 10.68
N ILE A 129 1.96 10.77 11.62
CA ILE A 129 0.99 11.84 11.38
C ILE A 129 1.69 13.14 10.91
N LYS A 130 2.75 13.56 11.60
CA LYS A 130 3.51 14.78 11.24
C LYS A 130 4.14 14.67 9.84
N CYS A 131 4.60 13.48 9.47
CA CYS A 131 5.21 13.22 8.17
C CYS A 131 4.17 13.21 7.03
N VAL A 132 3.06 12.51 7.24
CA VAL A 132 2.02 12.33 6.21
C VAL A 132 1.16 13.58 6.05
N LYS A 133 0.95 14.33 7.14
CA LYS A 133 0.17 15.58 7.13
C LYS A 133 0.79 16.60 6.17
N GLY A 134 0.21 16.73 4.98
CA GLY A 134 0.56 17.82 4.05
C GLY A 134 -0.17 19.12 4.39
N PRO A 135 0.29 20.28 3.87
CA PRO A 135 -0.29 21.57 4.20
C PRO A 135 -1.76 21.75 3.78
N ALA A 136 -2.19 21.08 2.73
CA ALA A 136 -3.55 21.18 2.18
C ALA A 136 -4.26 19.81 2.05
N GLY A 137 -3.72 18.76 2.66
CA GLY A 137 -4.28 17.41 2.54
C GLY A 137 -5.45 17.15 3.48
N LEU A 138 -6.19 16.06 3.21
CA LEU A 138 -7.31 15.57 4.03
C LEU A 138 -6.96 15.51 5.51
N LEU A 139 -5.83 14.91 5.85
CA LEU A 139 -5.39 14.74 7.23
C LEU A 139 -5.18 16.08 7.94
N ASN A 140 -4.68 17.10 7.23
CA ASN A 140 -4.53 18.44 7.80
C ASN A 140 -5.89 19.08 8.11
N LYS A 141 -6.84 18.98 7.17
CA LYS A 141 -8.21 19.49 7.35
C LYS A 141 -8.88 18.79 8.52
N PHE A 142 -8.87 17.45 8.54
CA PHE A 142 -9.41 16.64 9.63
C PHE A 142 -8.87 17.05 11.00
N LEU A 143 -7.55 17.18 11.14
CA LEU A 143 -6.92 17.54 12.40
C LEU A 143 -7.21 18.98 12.82
N THR A 144 -7.37 19.89 11.87
CA THR A 144 -7.73 21.28 12.16
C THR A 144 -9.15 21.38 12.72
N GLU A 145 -10.06 20.59 12.18
CA GLU A 145 -11.47 20.53 12.64
C GLU A 145 -11.61 19.72 13.95
N ASN A 146 -10.62 18.85 14.28
CA ASN A 146 -10.62 18.00 15.47
C ASN A 146 -9.46 18.34 16.41
N ALA A 147 -9.48 19.53 16.99
CA ALA A 147 -8.40 20.04 17.86
C ALA A 147 -8.08 19.13 19.05
N GLN A 148 -9.03 18.37 19.58
CA GLN A 148 -8.85 17.40 20.66
C GLN A 148 -7.92 16.25 20.23
N LEU A 149 -7.93 15.86 18.94
CA LEU A 149 -7.02 14.86 18.40
C LEU A 149 -5.67 15.48 18.03
N LEU A 150 -5.66 16.72 17.56
CA LEU A 150 -4.41 17.40 17.16
C LEU A 150 -3.51 17.68 18.37
N ARG A 151 -4.07 18.17 19.50
CA ARG A 151 -3.29 18.58 20.69
C ARG A 151 -2.33 17.52 21.19
N PRO A 152 -2.73 16.26 21.45
CA PRO A 152 -1.80 15.21 21.89
C PRO A 152 -0.72 14.88 20.85
N ILE A 153 -1.04 14.96 19.55
CA ILE A 153 -0.09 14.65 18.46
C ILE A 153 1.03 15.70 18.39
N VAL A 154 0.72 16.98 18.61
CA VAL A 154 1.73 18.04 18.55
C VAL A 154 2.46 18.24 19.85
N SER A 155 1.88 17.83 20.98
CA SER A 155 2.48 17.94 22.30
C SER A 155 3.65 16.96 22.46
N SER A 156 4.80 17.44 22.94
CA SER A 156 5.93 16.59 23.27
C SER A 156 5.72 15.78 24.57
N SER A 157 4.88 16.28 25.48
CA SER A 157 4.64 15.66 26.80
C SER A 157 3.43 14.71 26.82
N ALA A 158 2.54 14.77 25.83
CA ALA A 158 1.37 13.89 25.79
C ALA A 158 1.78 12.45 25.39
N THR A 159 1.29 11.48 26.15
CA THR A 159 1.42 10.06 25.79
C THR A 159 0.28 9.69 24.86
N ILE A 160 0.60 8.99 23.77
CA ILE A 160 -0.37 8.39 22.85
C ILE A 160 -0.45 6.90 23.20
N ASP A 161 -1.61 6.45 23.59
CA ASP A 161 -1.91 5.05 23.88
C ASP A 161 -2.80 4.41 22.81
N GLU A 162 -3.11 3.12 22.99
CA GLU A 162 -3.96 2.37 22.08
C GLU A 162 -5.36 3.00 21.98
N ALA A 163 -5.94 3.42 23.11
CA ALA A 163 -7.28 3.99 23.11
C ALA A 163 -7.37 5.27 22.27
N PHE A 164 -6.34 6.13 22.36
CA PHE A 164 -6.24 7.31 21.51
C PHE A 164 -6.14 6.94 20.04
N ILE A 165 -5.31 5.94 19.68
CA ILE A 165 -5.11 5.51 18.29
C ILE A 165 -6.41 4.93 17.72
N VAL A 166 -7.10 4.08 18.48
CA VAL A 166 -8.40 3.54 18.09
C VAL A 166 -9.43 4.67 17.86
N ASN A 167 -9.52 5.62 18.78
CA ASN A 167 -10.42 6.76 18.62
C ASN A 167 -10.06 7.62 17.40
N PHE A 168 -8.78 7.90 17.20
CA PHE A 168 -8.27 8.63 16.02
C PHE A 168 -8.72 7.98 14.71
N TRP A 169 -8.56 6.67 14.57
CA TRP A 169 -8.94 5.97 13.35
C TRP A 169 -10.46 5.91 13.17
N ASN A 170 -11.22 5.75 14.24
CA ASN A 170 -12.68 5.77 14.17
C ASN A 170 -13.19 7.12 13.66
N GLU A 171 -12.70 8.22 14.22
CA GLU A 171 -13.08 9.58 13.79
C GLU A 171 -12.60 9.85 12.35
N LEU A 172 -11.40 9.43 11.98
CA LEU A 172 -10.86 9.63 10.63
C LEU A 172 -11.65 8.84 9.58
N ARG A 173 -12.06 7.59 9.88
CA ARG A 173 -12.91 6.80 8.98
C ARG A 173 -14.29 7.42 8.77
N GLN A 174 -14.88 7.99 9.83
CA GLN A 174 -16.16 8.72 9.73
C GLN A 174 -16.03 10.03 8.92
N TYR A 175 -14.84 10.58 8.83
CA TYR A 175 -14.55 11.80 8.07
C TYR A 175 -14.44 11.55 6.56
N LYS A 176 -14.49 10.29 6.10
CA LYS A 176 -14.41 9.90 4.70
C LYS A 176 -15.43 10.63 3.83
N GLN A 177 -14.93 11.26 2.77
CA GLN A 177 -15.73 11.94 1.75
C GLN A 177 -15.52 11.26 0.39
N HIS A 178 -16.40 11.55 -0.55
CA HIS A 178 -16.24 11.04 -1.92
C HIS A 178 -15.00 11.65 -2.58
N LYS A 179 -14.19 10.80 -3.23
CA LYS A 179 -12.95 11.18 -3.95
C LYS A 179 -11.90 11.87 -3.06
N ASP A 180 -11.82 11.53 -1.80
CA ASP A 180 -10.68 11.91 -0.98
C ASP A 180 -9.57 10.84 -1.03
N ASN A 181 -8.41 11.16 -0.46
CA ASN A 181 -7.25 10.27 -0.42
C ASN A 181 -7.06 9.61 0.95
N LEU A 182 -8.16 9.20 1.59
CA LEU A 182 -8.10 8.63 2.94
C LEU A 182 -7.32 7.30 2.96
N GLY A 183 -7.55 6.42 1.98
CA GLY A 183 -6.86 5.14 1.88
C GLY A 183 -5.35 5.29 1.78
N GLU A 184 -4.88 6.18 0.92
CA GLU A 184 -3.45 6.47 0.74
C GLU A 184 -2.83 7.07 2.02
N VAL A 185 -3.55 7.97 2.67
CA VAL A 185 -3.13 8.57 3.96
C VAL A 185 -3.03 7.50 5.03
N ALA A 186 -4.04 6.63 5.15
CA ALA A 186 -4.05 5.54 6.11
C ALA A 186 -2.89 4.56 5.88
N CYS A 187 -2.72 4.09 4.65
CA CYS A 187 -1.60 3.24 4.27
C CYS A 187 -0.24 3.89 4.60
N ALA A 188 -0.07 5.16 4.27
CA ALA A 188 1.18 5.87 4.51
C ALA A 188 1.51 6.00 6.01
N ILE A 189 0.51 6.26 6.87
CA ILE A 189 0.69 6.29 8.33
C ILE A 189 1.10 4.91 8.83
N CYS A 190 0.37 3.86 8.44
CA CYS A 190 0.62 2.50 8.87
C CYS A 190 2.01 2.00 8.42
N ILE A 191 2.39 2.26 7.18
CA ILE A 191 3.71 1.91 6.65
C ILE A 191 4.81 2.66 7.39
N HIS A 192 4.63 3.97 7.67
CA HIS A 192 5.59 4.74 8.45
C HIS A 192 5.79 4.15 9.83
N MET A 193 4.73 3.71 10.50
CA MET A 193 4.81 3.06 11.81
C MET A 193 5.55 1.73 11.72
N LEU A 194 5.17 0.85 10.79
CA LEU A 194 5.79 -0.45 10.58
C LEU A 194 7.28 -0.35 10.22
N ALA A 195 7.69 0.67 9.50
CA ALA A 195 9.09 0.90 9.12
C ALA A 195 10.01 1.30 10.28
N ASN A 196 9.47 1.51 11.49
CA ASN A 196 10.30 1.70 12.68
C ASN A 196 10.71 0.36 13.36
N MET A 197 10.26 -0.77 12.84
CA MET A 197 10.75 -2.08 13.29
C MET A 197 12.14 -2.33 12.72
N ASP A 198 13.02 -2.95 13.54
CA ASP A 198 14.30 -3.45 13.02
C ASP A 198 14.07 -4.72 12.22
N ASP A 199 14.38 -4.69 10.94
CA ASP A 199 14.32 -5.85 10.07
C ASP A 199 15.57 -5.91 9.18
N ILE A 200 15.97 -7.11 8.83
CA ILE A 200 17.12 -7.36 7.94
C ILE A 200 16.75 -7.26 6.46
N ASN A 201 15.45 -7.31 6.16
CA ASN A 201 14.97 -7.37 4.79
C ASN A 201 14.78 -5.96 4.21
N LYS A 202 15.47 -5.66 3.10
CA LYS A 202 15.17 -4.47 2.31
C LYS A 202 13.80 -4.63 1.66
N TYR A 203 13.07 -3.50 1.56
CA TYR A 203 11.74 -3.45 0.93
C TYR A 203 10.78 -4.51 1.51
N LYS A 204 10.78 -4.65 2.83
CA LYS A 204 9.85 -5.53 3.52
C LYS A 204 8.40 -5.10 3.28
N TYR A 205 8.13 -3.80 3.33
CA TYR A 205 6.81 -3.23 3.11
C TYR A 205 6.79 -2.53 1.75
N ILE A 206 6.11 -3.14 0.78
CA ILE A 206 5.96 -2.60 -0.57
C ILE A 206 4.55 -2.05 -0.70
N PHE A 207 4.45 -0.74 -0.83
CA PHE A 207 3.17 -0.11 -1.14
C PHE A 207 2.91 -0.18 -2.63
N THR A 208 1.84 -0.86 -3.01
CA THR A 208 1.43 -1.02 -4.40
C THR A 208 0.32 -0.03 -4.70
N THR A 209 0.57 0.90 -5.60
CA THR A 209 -0.36 1.98 -5.95
C THR A 209 -0.21 2.42 -7.40
N GLU A 210 -1.32 2.79 -8.01
CA GLU A 210 -1.36 3.47 -9.32
C GLU A 210 -1.56 4.99 -9.16
N ASP A 211 -1.73 5.48 -7.93
CA ASP A 211 -2.03 6.88 -7.66
C ASP A 211 -0.80 7.71 -7.37
N ARG A 212 -0.60 8.79 -8.14
CA ARG A 212 0.53 9.73 -7.99
C ARG A 212 0.54 10.49 -6.66
N PRO A 213 -0.57 11.02 -6.15
CA PRO A 213 -0.66 11.55 -4.81
C PRO A 213 -0.11 10.59 -3.75
N ALA A 214 -0.47 9.31 -3.82
CA ALA A 214 0.05 8.28 -2.92
C ALA A 214 1.57 8.13 -3.02
N ILE A 215 2.12 8.06 -4.23
CA ILE A 215 3.58 8.01 -4.48
C ILE A 215 4.27 9.22 -3.82
N SER A 216 3.71 10.42 -3.97
CA SER A 216 4.26 11.64 -3.39
C SER A 216 4.25 11.63 -1.85
N ILE A 217 3.20 11.08 -1.24
CA ILE A 217 3.09 10.91 0.21
C ILE A 217 4.18 9.91 0.69
N LEU A 218 4.29 8.77 0.03
CA LEU A 218 5.28 7.74 0.37
C LEU A 218 6.72 8.21 0.16
N ALA A 219 7.01 9.00 -0.87
CA ALA A 219 8.33 9.59 -1.07
C ALA A 219 8.74 10.47 0.12
N ARG A 220 7.79 11.24 0.71
CA ARG A 220 8.04 12.01 1.95
C ARG A 220 8.29 11.08 3.15
N VAL A 221 7.53 9.99 3.25
CA VAL A 221 7.73 8.99 4.32
C VAL A 221 9.13 8.37 4.22
N ILE A 222 9.54 7.93 3.05
CA ILE A 222 10.87 7.35 2.81
C ILE A 222 11.98 8.36 3.13
N LYS A 223 11.83 9.61 2.65
CA LYS A 223 12.78 10.69 2.96
C LYS A 223 12.88 10.93 4.46
N ASN A 224 11.75 11.03 5.16
CA ASN A 224 11.72 11.25 6.61
C ASN A 224 12.42 10.12 7.38
N GLN A 225 12.25 8.87 6.96
CA GLN A 225 12.93 7.72 7.55
C GLN A 225 14.45 7.78 7.35
N ARG A 226 14.92 8.20 6.17
CA ARG A 226 16.35 8.39 5.88
C ARG A 226 16.96 9.53 6.72
N ASP A 227 16.28 10.66 6.79
CA ASP A 227 16.78 11.87 7.46
C ASP A 227 16.89 11.70 8.97
N LYS A 228 16.06 10.87 9.59
CA LYS A 228 16.07 10.63 11.04
C LYS A 228 17.20 9.75 11.53
N GLY A 229 17.98 9.14 10.63
CA GLY A 229 19.07 8.26 11.01
C GLY A 229 18.66 7.13 11.95
N THR A 230 17.36 6.79 11.96
CA THR A 230 16.84 5.70 12.77
C THR A 230 17.46 4.40 12.27
N SER A 231 18.41 3.95 13.05
CA SER A 231 19.11 2.67 13.05
C SER A 231 19.17 1.94 11.71
N SER A 232 20.35 1.84 11.20
CA SER A 232 20.70 1.02 10.06
C SER A 232 20.04 1.45 8.73
N ASN A 233 20.85 1.74 7.77
CA ASN A 233 20.68 1.97 6.33
C ASN A 233 19.71 0.99 5.60
N LYS A 234 18.63 0.56 6.26
CA LYS A 234 17.69 -0.43 5.73
C LYS A 234 16.52 0.29 5.10
N GLU A 235 16.47 0.24 3.80
CA GLU A 235 15.31 0.69 3.02
C GLU A 235 14.16 -0.31 3.20
N LEU A 236 13.39 -0.19 4.29
CA LEU A 236 12.28 -1.09 4.60
C LEU A 236 11.05 -0.84 3.74
N ILE A 237 10.91 0.36 3.19
CA ILE A 237 9.75 0.78 2.41
C ILE A 237 10.11 0.78 0.92
N GLY A 238 9.32 0.07 0.13
CA GLY A 238 9.29 0.18 -1.32
C GLY A 238 7.96 0.76 -1.81
N VAL A 239 7.99 1.39 -2.96
CA VAL A 239 6.79 1.78 -3.71
C VAL A 239 6.84 1.04 -5.04
N ALA A 240 5.75 0.42 -5.42
CA ALA A 240 5.63 -0.27 -6.69
C ALA A 240 4.35 0.14 -7.41
N THR A 241 4.51 0.63 -8.62
CA THR A 241 3.42 0.86 -9.57
C THR A 241 3.31 -0.32 -10.54
N SER A 242 2.26 -0.40 -11.34
CA SER A 242 2.14 -1.47 -12.33
C SER A 242 3.33 -1.53 -13.30
N PRO A 243 3.91 -0.43 -13.79
CA PRO A 243 5.12 -0.50 -14.60
C PRO A 243 6.29 -1.18 -13.88
N LYS A 244 6.48 -0.88 -12.58
CA LYS A 244 7.54 -1.51 -11.79
C LYS A 244 7.30 -3.00 -11.59
N LEU A 245 6.07 -3.39 -11.28
CA LEU A 245 5.73 -4.80 -11.10
C LEU A 245 5.82 -5.58 -12.41
N VAL A 246 5.47 -4.97 -13.55
CA VAL A 246 5.65 -5.60 -14.88
C VAL A 246 7.12 -5.81 -15.20
N GLU A 247 8.00 -4.86 -14.89
CA GLU A 247 9.46 -5.08 -15.01
C GLU A 247 9.92 -6.27 -14.15
N GLU A 248 9.43 -6.39 -12.91
CA GLU A 248 9.74 -7.52 -12.04
C GLU A 248 9.16 -8.84 -12.57
N MET A 249 7.93 -8.83 -13.08
CA MET A 249 7.31 -10.00 -13.72
C MET A 249 8.12 -10.48 -14.93
N TYR A 250 8.61 -9.55 -15.76
CA TYR A 250 9.46 -9.90 -16.89
C TYR A 250 10.82 -10.49 -16.44
N LYS A 251 11.47 -9.88 -15.46
CA LYS A 251 12.73 -10.39 -14.88
C LYS A 251 12.58 -11.78 -14.26
N GLN A 252 11.39 -12.08 -13.70
CA GLN A 252 11.05 -13.39 -13.12
C GLN A 252 10.49 -14.38 -14.15
N LYS A 253 10.42 -14.01 -15.43
CA LYS A 253 9.88 -14.84 -16.52
C LYS A 253 8.40 -15.24 -16.37
N ILE A 254 7.63 -14.41 -15.66
CA ILE A 254 6.18 -14.52 -15.58
C ILE A 254 5.56 -13.96 -16.87
N LEU A 255 6.08 -12.82 -17.33
CA LEU A 255 5.87 -12.29 -18.68
C LEU A 255 7.16 -12.54 -19.45
N THR A 256 7.09 -13.14 -20.62
CA THR A 256 8.28 -13.66 -21.32
C THR A 256 8.58 -12.96 -22.63
N SER A 257 7.61 -12.21 -23.16
CA SER A 257 7.71 -11.56 -24.45
C SER A 257 7.13 -10.14 -24.44
N LYS A 258 7.37 -9.41 -25.51
CA LYS A 258 6.73 -8.11 -25.77
C LYS A 258 5.21 -8.24 -25.81
N GLU A 259 4.74 -9.28 -26.48
CA GLU A 259 3.32 -9.59 -26.67
C GLU A 259 2.64 -9.87 -25.32
N ASP A 260 3.31 -10.55 -24.37
CA ASP A 260 2.77 -10.77 -23.03
C ASP A 260 2.59 -9.45 -22.27
N ILE A 261 3.56 -8.53 -22.37
CA ILE A 261 3.46 -7.21 -21.74
C ILE A 261 2.36 -6.37 -22.38
N GLU A 262 2.26 -6.40 -23.71
CA GLU A 262 1.19 -5.71 -24.45
C GLU A 262 -0.19 -6.25 -24.05
N ALA A 263 -0.35 -7.57 -24.00
CA ALA A 263 -1.59 -8.24 -23.57
C ALA A 263 -1.96 -7.89 -22.13
N PHE A 264 -0.98 -7.77 -21.22
CA PHE A 264 -1.21 -7.36 -19.83
C PHE A 264 -1.84 -5.96 -19.74
N TYR A 265 -1.47 -5.03 -20.63
CA TYR A 265 -2.01 -3.67 -20.65
C TYR A 265 -3.19 -3.46 -21.59
N MET A 266 -3.49 -4.41 -22.48
CA MET A 266 -4.55 -4.29 -23.50
C MET A 266 -5.93 -3.82 -22.95
N PRO A 267 -6.38 -4.22 -21.74
CA PRO A 267 -7.65 -3.72 -21.19
C PRO A 267 -7.72 -2.22 -20.95
N LEU A 268 -6.61 -1.49 -21.04
CA LEU A 268 -6.59 -0.03 -20.95
C LEU A 268 -6.99 0.65 -22.28
N GLY A 269 -6.99 -0.10 -23.40
CA GLY A 269 -7.25 0.40 -24.75
C GLY A 269 -5.99 0.88 -25.47
N GLU A 270 -6.06 0.91 -26.82
CA GLU A 270 -4.91 1.25 -27.68
C GLU A 270 -4.34 2.66 -27.46
N ALA A 271 -5.18 3.61 -27.06
CA ALA A 271 -4.77 4.98 -26.76
C ALA A 271 -4.15 5.18 -25.37
N ALA A 272 -4.09 4.13 -24.55
CA ALA A 272 -3.56 4.22 -23.19
C ALA A 272 -2.09 4.61 -23.18
N ARG A 273 -1.74 5.46 -22.22
CA ARG A 273 -0.38 5.87 -21.95
C ARG A 273 0.08 5.33 -20.60
N ILE A 274 1.18 4.60 -20.62
CA ILE A 274 1.85 4.13 -19.42
C ILE A 274 2.81 5.22 -18.96
N LYS A 275 2.60 5.72 -17.75
CA LYS A 275 3.48 6.71 -17.14
C LYS A 275 4.32 6.01 -16.08
N ALA A 276 5.62 6.08 -16.21
CA ALA A 276 6.58 5.45 -15.31
C ALA A 276 7.74 6.39 -14.97
N PHE A 277 8.25 6.28 -13.76
CA PHE A 277 9.54 6.84 -13.42
C PHE A 277 10.62 5.86 -13.83
N VAL A 278 11.42 6.23 -14.81
CA VAL A 278 12.46 5.37 -15.37
C VAL A 278 13.82 6.05 -15.26
N MET A 279 14.84 5.23 -15.14
CA MET A 279 16.23 5.66 -15.18
C MET A 279 16.91 4.90 -16.32
N ASP A 280 17.21 5.61 -17.40
CA ASP A 280 17.97 5.05 -18.52
C ASP A 280 19.41 4.72 -18.07
N LYS A 281 20.13 3.84 -18.79
CA LYS A 281 21.46 3.35 -18.39
C LYS A 281 22.49 4.45 -18.10
N PHE A 282 22.27 5.65 -18.61
CA PHE A 282 23.20 6.79 -18.47
C PHE A 282 22.63 7.92 -17.61
N ASP A 283 21.42 7.77 -17.06
CA ASP A 283 20.79 8.78 -16.23
C ASP A 283 21.33 8.75 -14.80
N VAL A 284 21.43 9.92 -14.18
CA VAL A 284 21.86 10.07 -12.78
C VAL A 284 20.66 10.00 -11.81
N ALA A 285 19.46 10.24 -12.31
CA ALA A 285 18.24 10.20 -11.51
C ALA A 285 17.03 9.75 -12.35
N PRO A 286 16.04 9.11 -11.72
CA PRO A 286 14.80 8.74 -12.39
C PRO A 286 14.05 9.97 -12.90
N ARG A 287 13.48 9.86 -14.10
CA ARG A 287 12.57 10.86 -14.69
C ARG A 287 11.26 10.23 -15.11
N GLU A 288 10.20 11.01 -15.08
CA GLU A 288 8.91 10.56 -15.58
C GLU A 288 8.92 10.50 -17.12
N ARG A 289 8.52 9.36 -17.65
CA ARG A 289 8.29 9.15 -19.10
C ARG A 289 6.88 8.66 -19.34
N SER A 290 6.32 9.02 -20.50
CA SER A 290 5.03 8.54 -20.97
C SER A 290 5.25 7.71 -22.22
N PHE A 291 4.84 6.45 -22.18
CA PHE A 291 4.98 5.47 -23.24
C PHE A 291 3.61 5.09 -23.82
N THR A 292 3.54 4.72 -25.08
CA THR A 292 2.52 3.78 -25.53
C THR A 292 2.76 2.42 -24.91
N VAL A 293 1.78 1.52 -24.96
CA VAL A 293 1.94 0.15 -24.43
C VAL A 293 3.11 -0.56 -25.14
N SER A 294 3.20 -0.41 -26.46
CA SER A 294 4.25 -1.04 -27.26
C SER A 294 5.64 -0.47 -26.98
N GLU A 295 5.77 0.86 -26.83
CA GLU A 295 7.04 1.50 -26.43
C GLU A 295 7.50 1.04 -25.04
N PHE A 296 6.58 0.88 -24.10
CA PHE A 296 6.92 0.41 -22.76
C PHE A 296 7.35 -1.07 -22.78
N ALA A 297 6.63 -1.92 -23.50
CA ALA A 297 6.99 -3.32 -23.66
C ALA A 297 8.38 -3.45 -24.28
N GLU A 298 8.69 -2.65 -25.31
CA GLU A 298 10.00 -2.63 -25.96
C GLU A 298 11.12 -2.14 -25.02
N PHE A 299 10.85 -1.10 -24.23
CA PHE A 299 11.78 -0.60 -23.20
C PHE A 299 12.16 -1.69 -22.20
N ILE A 300 11.17 -2.48 -21.72
CA ILE A 300 11.43 -3.59 -20.79
C ILE A 300 12.20 -4.72 -21.45
N VAL A 301 11.78 -5.17 -22.64
CA VAL A 301 12.39 -6.32 -23.33
C VAL A 301 13.82 -6.03 -23.76
N ARG A 302 14.12 -4.81 -24.20
CA ARG A 302 15.48 -4.40 -24.59
C ARG A 302 16.39 -4.03 -23.43
N ASP A 303 15.87 -4.05 -22.19
CA ASP A 303 16.64 -3.65 -21.00
C ASP A 303 17.29 -2.26 -21.18
N GLU A 304 16.52 -1.30 -21.69
CA GLU A 304 17.03 0.06 -21.99
C GLU A 304 17.30 0.88 -20.71
N GLY A 305 16.73 0.48 -19.58
CA GLY A 305 16.90 1.12 -18.28
C GLY A 305 16.16 0.39 -17.18
N VAL A 306 15.90 1.07 -16.07
CA VAL A 306 15.23 0.52 -14.89
C VAL A 306 13.98 1.34 -14.58
N VAL A 307 12.88 0.66 -14.26
CA VAL A 307 11.69 1.31 -13.71
C VAL A 307 11.92 1.55 -12.22
N ALA A 308 11.89 2.82 -11.80
CA ALA A 308 12.17 3.20 -10.41
C ALA A 308 10.94 2.98 -9.51
N CYS A 309 9.75 3.30 -10.00
CA CYS A 309 8.45 3.06 -9.36
C CYS A 309 7.31 3.18 -10.38
#